data_cf4c77bbee745ad58c78369348babac1
#
_entry.id   cf4c77bbee745ad58c78369348babac1
#
_cell.length_a   1.000
_cell.length_b   1.000
_cell.length_c   1.000
_cell.angle_alpha   90.00
_cell.angle_beta   90.00
_cell.angle_gamma   90.00
#
_symmetry.space_group_name_H-M   'P 1'
#
loop_
_entity.id
_entity.type
_entity.pdbx_description
1 polymer ?
#
loop_
_entity_poly.entity_id
_entity_poly.type
_entity_poly.pdbx_seq_one_letter_code
_entity_poly.pdbx_strand_id
1 'polypeptide(L)'
;YPGPMGAVLTPVFDGLKESRELSHACTLNGKCQEVCPVDIPLPTLMRGWRDRSWREGLEPSSMRFGMGIFTFVASRPWIYRLGATVAVRMMRLFGRGGWIRGMPGLGPWTAHRDFPVPSGRTFMARYASGEGRQK
;
A
#
# COMPACT_ATOMS: atom_id res chain seq x y z
N TYR A 1 -14.63 -16.16 12.43
CA TYR A 1 -14.23 -15.78 11.06
C TYR A 1 -13.80 -17.05 10.29
N PRO A 2 -14.64 -17.56 9.38
CA PRO A 2 -14.40 -18.83 8.67
C PRO A 2 -13.53 -18.66 7.39
N GLY A 3 -12.46 -17.88 7.46
CA GLY A 3 -11.50 -17.72 6.36
C GLY A 3 -12.04 -16.91 5.15
N PRO A 4 -11.57 -17.20 3.92
CA PRO A 4 -11.91 -16.43 2.73
C PRO A 4 -13.41 -16.41 2.42
N MET A 5 -14.12 -17.53 2.64
CA MET A 5 -15.58 -17.60 2.48
C MET A 5 -16.29 -16.67 3.45
N GLY A 6 -15.88 -16.66 4.74
CA GLY A 6 -16.45 -15.76 5.73
C GLY A 6 -16.22 -14.28 5.39
N ALA A 7 -15.05 -13.93 4.86
CA ALA A 7 -14.78 -12.56 4.44
C ALA A 7 -15.72 -12.08 3.31
N VAL A 8 -16.24 -13.00 2.51
CA VAL A 8 -17.22 -12.68 1.45
C VAL A 8 -18.65 -12.69 1.97
N LEU A 9 -19.00 -13.61 2.87
CA LEU A 9 -20.38 -13.79 3.35
C LEU A 9 -20.74 -12.86 4.50
N THR A 10 -19.82 -12.56 5.42
CA THR A 10 -20.09 -11.70 6.57
C THR A 10 -20.66 -10.33 6.19
N PRO A 11 -20.15 -9.63 5.13
CA PRO A 11 -20.78 -8.39 4.69
C PRO A 11 -22.24 -8.50 4.23
N VAL A 12 -22.66 -9.69 3.82
CA VAL A 12 -24.05 -9.94 3.43
C VAL A 12 -24.95 -10.09 4.66
N PHE A 13 -24.46 -10.71 5.73
CA PHE A 13 -25.24 -11.00 6.93
C PHE A 13 -25.24 -9.86 7.94
N ASP A 14 -24.07 -9.30 8.20
CA ASP A 14 -23.85 -8.32 9.27
C ASP A 14 -23.78 -6.87 8.75
N GLY A 15 -23.73 -6.72 7.43
CA GLY A 15 -23.55 -5.41 6.79
C GLY A 15 -22.09 -5.09 6.47
N LEU A 16 -21.91 -4.28 5.43
CA LEU A 16 -20.58 -3.94 4.91
C LEU A 16 -19.79 -3.02 5.86
N LYS A 17 -20.48 -2.14 6.58
CA LYS A 17 -19.85 -1.18 7.49
C LYS A 17 -19.17 -1.88 8.66
N GLU A 18 -19.81 -2.85 9.26
CA GLU A 18 -19.34 -3.61 10.42
C GLU A 18 -18.24 -4.60 10.06
N SER A 19 -18.30 -5.16 8.86
CA SER A 19 -17.40 -6.22 8.37
C SER A 19 -16.33 -5.75 7.38
N ARG A 20 -16.23 -4.47 7.14
CA ARG A 20 -15.32 -3.83 6.17
C ARG A 20 -13.88 -4.34 6.26
N GLU A 21 -13.35 -4.47 7.48
CA GLU A 21 -11.95 -4.86 7.72
C GLU A 21 -11.62 -6.26 7.20
N LEU A 22 -12.61 -7.16 7.12
CA LEU A 22 -12.40 -8.52 6.63
C LEU A 22 -11.95 -8.53 5.17
N SER A 23 -12.55 -7.71 4.32
CA SER A 23 -12.15 -7.60 2.92
C SER A 23 -10.76 -6.94 2.78
N HIS A 24 -10.42 -5.97 3.64
CA HIS A 24 -9.14 -5.27 3.62
C HIS A 24 -7.97 -6.10 4.16
N ALA A 25 -8.23 -7.07 5.03
CA ALA A 25 -7.21 -7.98 5.56
C ALA A 25 -6.65 -8.96 4.50
N CYS A 26 -7.32 -9.12 3.36
CA CYS A 26 -6.88 -10.04 2.31
C CYS A 26 -5.86 -9.40 1.36
N THR A 27 -4.79 -10.14 1.04
CA THR A 27 -3.76 -9.72 0.05
C THR A 27 -4.17 -9.95 -1.40
N LEU A 28 -5.32 -10.60 -1.65
CA LEU A 28 -5.86 -10.92 -2.98
C LEU A 28 -4.89 -11.75 -3.85
N ASN A 29 -4.10 -12.64 -3.24
CA ASN A 29 -3.13 -13.48 -3.97
C ASN A 29 -3.76 -14.58 -4.83
N GLY A 30 -5.07 -14.82 -4.73
CA GLY A 30 -5.81 -15.78 -5.56
C GLY A 30 -5.76 -17.23 -5.11
N LYS A 31 -4.93 -17.59 -4.14
CA LYS A 31 -4.74 -19.00 -3.74
C LYS A 31 -6.02 -19.68 -3.27
N CYS A 32 -6.90 -18.94 -2.62
CA CYS A 32 -8.19 -19.47 -2.16
C CYS A 32 -9.13 -19.85 -3.32
N GLN A 33 -9.06 -19.16 -4.45
CA GLN A 33 -9.81 -19.52 -5.66
C GLN A 33 -9.18 -20.75 -6.35
N GLU A 34 -7.85 -20.75 -6.49
CA GLU A 34 -7.11 -21.82 -7.15
C GLU A 34 -7.34 -23.20 -6.53
N VAL A 35 -7.47 -23.24 -5.18
CA VAL A 35 -7.71 -24.50 -4.44
C VAL A 35 -9.21 -24.79 -4.25
N CYS A 36 -10.09 -23.92 -4.72
CA CYS A 36 -11.53 -24.10 -4.56
C CYS A 36 -12.05 -25.16 -5.54
N PRO A 37 -12.68 -26.25 -5.08
CA PRO A 37 -13.16 -27.30 -5.96
C PRO A 37 -14.31 -26.86 -6.89
N VAL A 38 -14.95 -25.74 -6.61
CA VAL A 38 -16.05 -25.13 -7.39
C VAL A 38 -15.67 -23.78 -8.03
N ASP A 39 -14.37 -23.43 -7.98
CA ASP A 39 -13.77 -22.24 -8.61
C ASP A 39 -14.51 -20.93 -8.29
N ILE A 40 -14.87 -20.72 -7.02
CA ILE A 40 -15.51 -19.49 -6.57
C ILE A 40 -14.50 -18.34 -6.68
N PRO A 41 -14.82 -17.23 -7.40
CA PRO A 41 -13.90 -16.11 -7.62
C PRO A 41 -13.79 -15.20 -6.38
N LEU A 42 -13.35 -15.78 -5.24
CA LEU A 42 -13.27 -15.11 -3.93
C LEU A 42 -12.49 -13.79 -3.96
N PRO A 43 -11.32 -13.69 -4.65
CA PRO A 43 -10.59 -12.43 -4.72
C PRO A 43 -11.37 -11.32 -5.45
N THR A 44 -12.12 -11.69 -6.48
CA THR A 44 -12.97 -10.75 -7.24
C THR A 44 -14.11 -10.24 -6.38
N LEU A 45 -14.76 -11.12 -5.62
CA LEU A 45 -15.83 -10.76 -4.69
C LEU A 45 -15.32 -9.82 -3.58
N MET A 46 -14.16 -10.14 -2.99
CA MET A 46 -13.53 -9.26 -1.98
C MET A 46 -13.16 -7.89 -2.54
N ARG A 47 -12.67 -7.85 -3.79
CA ARG A 47 -12.42 -6.57 -4.47
C ARG A 47 -13.70 -5.78 -4.67
N GLY A 48 -14.79 -6.47 -5.03
CA GLY A 48 -16.12 -5.86 -5.15
C GLY A 48 -16.59 -5.22 -3.83
N TRP A 49 -16.37 -5.88 -2.70
CA TRP A 49 -16.69 -5.31 -1.37
C TRP A 49 -15.85 -4.07 -1.04
N ARG A 50 -14.55 -4.05 -1.36
CA ARG A 50 -13.69 -2.86 -1.19
C ARG A 50 -14.18 -1.69 -2.04
N ASP A 51 -14.49 -1.95 -3.30
CA ASP A 51 -14.99 -0.94 -4.23
C ASP A 51 -16.34 -0.36 -3.76
N ARG A 52 -17.23 -1.22 -3.27
CA ARG A 52 -18.49 -0.80 -2.69
C ARG A 52 -18.31 0.02 -1.41
N SER A 53 -17.43 -0.41 -0.50
CA SER A 53 -17.06 0.34 0.71
C SER A 53 -16.54 1.74 0.38
N TRP A 54 -15.74 1.85 -0.67
CA TRP A 54 -15.22 3.13 -1.14
C TRP A 54 -16.31 4.04 -1.71
N ARG A 55 -17.20 3.50 -2.55
CA ARG A 55 -18.33 4.25 -3.15
C ARG A 55 -19.34 4.72 -2.11
N GLU A 56 -19.65 3.88 -1.13
CA GLU A 56 -20.56 4.21 -0.04
C GLU A 56 -19.92 5.13 1.02
N GLY A 57 -18.63 5.47 0.86
CA GLY A 57 -17.95 6.41 1.75
C GLY A 57 -17.66 5.88 3.15
N LEU A 58 -17.65 4.55 3.33
CA LEU A 58 -17.41 3.89 4.60
C LEU A 58 -15.95 3.98 5.06
N GLU A 59 -15.04 4.36 4.17
CA GLU A 59 -13.63 4.50 4.48
C GLU A 59 -13.35 5.76 5.33
N PRO A 60 -12.36 5.72 6.25
CA PRO A 60 -11.98 6.89 7.04
C PRO A 60 -11.60 8.09 6.15
N SER A 61 -12.03 9.28 6.55
CA SER A 61 -11.75 10.51 5.79
C SER A 61 -10.25 10.74 5.58
N SER A 62 -9.41 10.37 6.55
CA SER A 62 -7.95 10.45 6.44
C SER A 62 -7.41 9.57 5.33
N MET A 63 -7.92 8.34 5.19
CA MET A 63 -7.54 7.42 4.11
C MET A 63 -8.00 7.95 2.75
N ARG A 64 -9.23 8.45 2.64
CA ARG A 64 -9.77 9.04 1.41
C ARG A 64 -8.95 10.25 0.96
N PHE A 65 -8.60 11.13 1.91
CA PHE A 65 -7.76 12.31 1.65
C PHE A 65 -6.34 11.90 1.22
N GLY A 66 -5.72 10.97 1.95
CA GLY A 66 -4.38 10.47 1.63
C GLY A 66 -4.32 9.81 0.24
N MET A 67 -5.31 8.99 -0.11
CA MET A 67 -5.42 8.39 -1.44
C MET A 67 -5.65 9.42 -2.54
N GLY A 68 -6.42 10.48 -2.26
CA GLY A 68 -6.62 11.61 -3.18
C GLY A 68 -5.30 12.32 -3.48
N ILE A 69 -4.53 12.66 -2.45
CA ILE A 69 -3.18 13.26 -2.61
C ILE A 69 -2.27 12.33 -3.39
N PHE A 70 -2.23 11.05 -3.01
CA PHE A 70 -1.39 10.06 -3.69
C PHE A 70 -1.74 9.95 -5.18
N THR A 71 -3.02 9.85 -5.51
CA THR A 71 -3.49 9.78 -6.90
C THR A 71 -3.10 11.03 -7.68
N PHE A 72 -3.26 12.23 -7.07
CA PHE A 72 -2.89 13.49 -7.68
C PHE A 72 -1.37 13.56 -7.98
N VAL A 73 -0.54 13.15 -7.04
CA VAL A 73 0.92 13.13 -7.19
C VAL A 73 1.36 12.05 -8.18
N ALA A 74 0.81 10.83 -8.06
CA ALA A 74 1.19 9.69 -8.88
C ALA A 74 0.78 9.86 -10.35
N SER A 75 -0.34 10.56 -10.63
CA SER A 75 -0.79 10.85 -12.00
C SER A 75 0.06 11.90 -12.73
N ARG A 76 0.97 12.56 -12.01
CA ARG A 76 1.86 13.60 -12.60
C ARG A 76 3.34 13.20 -12.45
N PRO A 77 3.97 12.61 -13.49
CA PRO A 77 5.33 12.06 -13.40
C PRO A 77 6.39 13.06 -12.92
N TRP A 78 6.26 14.32 -13.28
CA TRP A 78 7.21 15.34 -12.86
C TRP A 78 7.11 15.68 -11.37
N ILE A 79 5.88 15.76 -10.81
CA ILE A 79 5.65 15.98 -9.37
C ILE A 79 6.17 14.79 -8.59
N TYR A 80 5.84 13.56 -9.04
CA TYR A 80 6.31 12.33 -8.42
C TYR A 80 7.85 12.26 -8.39
N ARG A 81 8.52 12.55 -9.51
CA ARG A 81 10.00 12.56 -9.60
C ARG A 81 10.62 13.58 -8.67
N LEU A 82 10.06 14.79 -8.64
CA LEU A 82 10.53 15.86 -7.76
C LEU A 82 10.35 15.45 -6.29
N GLY A 83 9.15 15.01 -5.90
CA GLY A 83 8.83 14.56 -4.55
C GLY A 83 9.70 13.38 -4.11
N ALA A 84 9.89 12.37 -4.96
CA ALA A 84 10.76 11.24 -4.67
C ALA A 84 12.23 11.67 -4.49
N THR A 85 12.72 12.61 -5.30
CA THR A 85 14.10 13.12 -5.19
C THR A 85 14.29 13.89 -3.88
N VAL A 86 13.33 14.76 -3.53
CA VAL A 86 13.35 15.50 -2.27
C VAL A 86 13.29 14.55 -1.08
N ALA A 87 12.35 13.58 -1.11
CA ALA A 87 12.20 12.60 -0.04
C ALA A 87 13.47 11.78 0.21
N VAL A 88 14.10 11.27 -0.86
CA VAL A 88 15.36 10.50 -0.75
C VAL A 88 16.50 11.34 -0.19
N ARG A 89 16.61 12.62 -0.60
CA ARG A 89 17.63 13.53 -0.05
C ARG A 89 17.37 13.86 1.41
N MET A 90 16.12 14.14 1.78
CA MET A 90 15.76 14.39 3.18
C MET A 90 16.02 13.16 4.06
N MET A 91 15.62 11.96 3.61
CA MET A 91 15.90 10.73 4.36
C MET A 91 17.40 10.54 4.61
N ARG A 92 18.26 10.92 3.66
CA ARG A 92 19.71 10.86 3.84
C ARG A 92 20.20 11.79 4.94
N LEU A 93 19.58 12.96 5.15
CA LEU A 93 19.94 13.89 6.22
C LEU A 93 19.61 13.34 7.61
N PHE A 94 18.57 12.52 7.73
CA PHE A 94 18.19 11.87 9.00
C PHE A 94 18.99 10.60 9.28
N GLY A 95 19.77 10.11 8.33
CA GLY A 95 20.59 8.91 8.49
C GLY A 95 21.84 9.15 9.32
N ARG A 96 22.08 8.31 10.33
CA ARG A 96 23.30 8.26 11.12
C ARG A 96 23.89 6.84 11.06
N GLY A 97 25.18 6.72 10.68
CA GLY A 97 25.83 5.42 10.60
C GLY A 97 25.21 4.43 9.60
N GLY A 98 24.61 4.93 8.50
CA GLY A 98 23.95 4.09 7.48
C GLY A 98 22.53 3.64 7.80
N TRP A 99 21.97 4.03 8.96
CA TRP A 99 20.64 3.63 9.41
C TRP A 99 19.79 4.82 9.85
N ILE A 100 18.48 4.76 9.61
CA ILE A 100 17.49 5.69 10.12
C ILE A 100 16.76 4.99 11.26
N ARG A 101 17.00 5.43 12.51
CA ARG A 101 16.40 4.89 13.72
C ARG A 101 15.13 5.61 14.17
N GLY A 102 14.88 6.79 13.65
CA GLY A 102 13.69 7.56 13.94
C GLY A 102 13.51 8.67 12.92
N MET A 103 12.27 8.84 12.45
CA MET A 103 11.88 9.92 11.56
C MET A 103 10.50 10.43 11.95
N PRO A 104 10.27 11.74 12.00
CA PRO A 104 8.95 12.31 12.21
C PRO A 104 7.96 11.75 11.18
N GLY A 105 6.82 11.25 11.65
CA GLY A 105 5.79 10.62 10.79
C GLY A 105 5.99 9.12 10.49
N LEU A 106 7.15 8.54 10.73
CA LEU A 106 7.43 7.11 10.58
C LEU A 106 7.64 6.39 11.91
N GLY A 107 7.26 7.01 13.03
CA GLY A 107 7.44 6.49 14.38
C GLY A 107 6.97 5.04 14.57
N PRO A 108 5.74 4.65 14.18
CA PRO A 108 5.27 3.27 14.31
C PRO A 108 6.10 2.27 13.49
N TRP A 109 6.64 2.69 12.35
CA TRP A 109 7.46 1.83 11.49
C TRP A 109 8.88 1.65 12.03
N THR A 110 9.49 2.72 12.54
CA THR A 110 10.88 2.73 13.02
C THR A 110 11.01 2.33 14.49
N ALA A 111 9.90 2.15 15.22
CA ALA A 111 9.91 1.73 16.63
C ALA A 111 10.57 0.35 16.85
N HIS A 112 10.43 -0.56 15.88
CA HIS A 112 10.91 -1.95 15.97
C HIS A 112 11.81 -2.36 14.81
N ARG A 113 12.14 -1.43 13.90
CA ARG A 113 12.94 -1.72 12.70
C ARG A 113 13.82 -0.53 12.35
N ASP A 114 15.09 -0.80 12.15
CA ASP A 114 16.00 0.16 11.54
C ASP A 114 15.77 0.19 10.02
N PHE A 115 15.73 1.38 9.44
CA PHE A 115 15.57 1.56 8.00
C PHE A 115 16.92 1.93 7.37
N PRO A 116 17.40 1.22 6.33
CA PRO A 116 18.66 1.57 5.69
C PRO A 116 18.56 2.93 5.00
N VAL A 117 19.60 3.74 5.16
CA VAL A 117 19.66 5.07 4.53
C VAL A 117 19.69 4.92 3.01
N PRO A 118 18.80 5.59 2.27
CA PRO A 118 18.83 5.60 0.81
C PRO A 118 20.16 6.17 0.30
N SER A 119 20.62 5.66 -0.85
CA SER A 119 21.86 6.13 -1.50
C SER A 119 21.88 7.61 -1.93
N GLY A 120 20.76 8.32 -1.75
CA GLY A 120 20.60 9.73 -2.14
C GLY A 120 20.21 9.95 -3.60
N ARG A 121 20.12 8.89 -4.41
CA ARG A 121 19.67 8.93 -5.81
C ARG A 121 18.46 8.01 -6.00
N THR A 122 17.45 8.50 -6.72
CA THR A 122 16.27 7.69 -7.06
C THR A 122 16.62 6.61 -8.09
N PHE A 123 15.82 5.55 -8.16
CA PHE A 123 15.94 4.52 -9.19
C PHE A 123 15.95 5.12 -10.60
N MET A 124 15.03 6.05 -10.89
CA MET A 124 14.95 6.70 -12.21
C MET A 124 16.21 7.51 -12.55
N ALA A 125 16.82 8.16 -11.57
CA ALA A 125 18.07 8.90 -11.78
C ALA A 125 19.25 7.94 -12.07
N ARG A 126 19.29 6.79 -11.40
CA ARG A 126 20.30 5.74 -11.64
C ARG A 126 20.09 5.04 -12.99
N TYR A 127 18.85 4.76 -13.33
CA TYR A 127 18.51 4.17 -14.62
C TYR A 127 18.87 5.08 -15.79
N ALA A 128 18.59 6.40 -15.68
CA ALA A 128 18.94 7.39 -16.69
C ALA A 128 20.47 7.55 -16.85
N SER A 129 21.26 7.34 -15.78
CA SER A 129 22.74 7.39 -15.83
C SER A 129 23.40 6.09 -16.32
N GLY A 130 22.60 5.06 -16.65
CA GLY A 130 23.12 3.78 -17.13
C GLY A 130 23.67 2.84 -16.04
N GLU A 131 23.58 3.24 -14.77
CA GLU A 131 23.94 2.40 -13.63
C GLU A 131 22.89 1.27 -13.48
N GLY A 132 23.08 0.16 -14.11
CA GLY A 132 22.15 -0.98 -14.04
C GLY A 132 21.97 -1.70 -15.39
N ARG A 133 22.55 -1.18 -16.45
CA ARG A 133 22.76 -1.92 -17.69
C ARG A 133 24.02 -2.77 -17.57
N GLN A 134 24.01 -3.75 -16.68
CA GLN A 134 24.95 -4.86 -16.86
C GLN A 134 24.39 -5.73 -17.97
N LYS A 135 25.19 -5.86 -19.06
CA LYS A 135 24.96 -6.81 -20.15
C LYS A 135 25.02 -8.24 -19.62
#